data_379a01178179915453b9c56f81207d7b
#
_entry.id   379a01178179915453b9c56f81207d7b
#
_cell.length_a   1.000
_cell.length_b   1.000
_cell.length_c   1.000
_cell.angle_alpha   90.00
_cell.angle_beta   90.00
_cell.angle_gamma   90.00
#
_symmetry.space_group_name_H-M   'P 1'
#
loop_
_entity.id
_entity.type
_entity.pdbx_description
1 polymer ?
#
loop_
_entity_poly.entity_id
_entity_poly.type
_entity_poly.pdbx_seq_one_letter_code
_entity_poly.pdbx_strand_id
1 'polypeptide(L)'
;MKMYQPRIRALKLAKQVRERLTKELQQPVKVVMVGSQARGDAKSDSDIDLLVFLPSLESSMIYLASDIAWEVGLDAGKVISVVPAEKNEWKRLSASPFYRAVKREGIAV
;
A
#
# COMPACT_ATOMS: atom_id res chain seq x y z
N MET A 1 19.98 3.43 -16.91
CA MET A 1 19.25 3.17 -15.67
C MET A 1 17.76 3.12 -15.97
N LYS A 2 17.09 2.08 -15.51
CA LYS A 2 15.65 1.95 -15.73
C LYS A 2 14.91 2.79 -14.69
N MET A 3 14.07 3.69 -15.15
CA MET A 3 13.22 4.50 -14.27
C MET A 3 11.81 3.89 -14.26
N TYR A 4 11.27 3.68 -13.06
CA TYR A 4 9.90 3.20 -12.91
C TYR A 4 8.95 4.39 -12.88
N GLN A 5 7.87 4.31 -13.67
CA GLN A 5 6.82 5.32 -13.67
C GLN A 5 5.53 4.70 -13.14
N PRO A 6 5.09 5.09 -11.95
CA PRO A 6 3.87 4.51 -11.37
C PRO A 6 2.63 4.90 -12.16
N ARG A 7 1.61 4.06 -12.09
CA ARG A 7 0.30 4.35 -12.68
C ARG A 7 -0.40 5.41 -11.84
N ILE A 8 -0.78 6.51 -12.47
CA ILE A 8 -1.35 7.69 -11.79
C ILE A 8 -2.67 7.36 -11.10
N ARG A 9 -3.55 6.60 -11.77
CA ARG A 9 -4.84 6.22 -11.19
C ARG A 9 -4.65 5.39 -9.92
N ALA A 10 -3.71 4.45 -9.96
CA ALA A 10 -3.40 3.62 -8.80
C ALA A 10 -2.84 4.46 -7.65
N LEU A 11 -2.00 5.45 -7.95
CA LEU A 11 -1.49 6.37 -6.93
C LEU A 11 -2.63 7.14 -6.24
N LYS A 12 -3.59 7.62 -7.01
CA LYS A 12 -4.74 8.34 -6.46
C LYS A 12 -5.56 7.46 -5.51
N LEU A 13 -5.79 6.20 -5.90
CA LEU A 13 -6.52 5.26 -5.07
C LEU A 13 -5.74 4.90 -3.80
N ALA A 14 -4.43 4.71 -3.93
CA ALA A 14 -3.57 4.46 -2.77
C ALA A 14 -3.60 5.62 -1.78
N LYS A 15 -3.60 6.86 -2.26
CA LYS A 15 -3.73 8.04 -1.41
C LYS A 15 -5.07 8.08 -0.69
N GLN A 16 -6.16 7.70 -1.36
CA GLN A 16 -7.47 7.63 -0.71
C GLN A 16 -7.48 6.63 0.44
N VAL A 17 -6.86 5.47 0.25
CA VAL A 17 -6.72 4.48 1.32
C VAL A 17 -5.95 5.07 2.50
N ARG A 18 -4.82 5.70 2.23
CA ARG A 18 -3.99 6.33 3.27
C ARG A 18 -4.77 7.42 4.03
N GLU A 19 -5.46 8.28 3.31
CA GLU A 19 -6.21 9.38 3.92
C GLU A 19 -7.34 8.86 4.81
N ARG A 20 -8.07 7.85 4.36
CA ARG A 20 -9.15 7.25 5.15
C ARG A 20 -8.61 6.55 6.39
N LEU A 21 -7.49 5.83 6.27
CA LEU A 21 -6.86 5.18 7.42
C LEU A 21 -6.35 6.20 8.43
N THR A 22 -5.71 7.26 7.95
CA THR A 22 -5.22 8.35 8.81
C THR A 22 -6.37 8.97 9.62
N LYS A 23 -7.50 9.17 8.97
CA LYS A 23 -8.69 9.73 9.62
C LYS A 23 -9.26 8.77 10.67
N GLU A 24 -9.42 7.50 10.31
CA GLU A 24 -9.97 6.49 11.21
C GLU A 24 -9.08 6.24 12.44
N LEU A 25 -7.78 6.19 12.23
CA LEU A 25 -6.82 5.91 13.30
C LEU A 25 -6.37 7.18 14.03
N GLN A 26 -6.74 8.35 13.53
CA GLN A 26 -6.38 9.65 14.11
C GLN A 26 -4.87 9.80 14.33
N GLN A 27 -4.10 9.25 13.40
CA GLN A 27 -2.64 9.37 13.37
C GLN A 27 -2.15 9.14 11.95
N PRO A 28 -0.99 9.69 11.59
CA PRO A 28 -0.42 9.46 10.26
C PRO A 28 -0.19 7.98 10.02
N VAL A 29 -0.56 7.51 8.83
CA VAL A 29 -0.35 6.12 8.40
C VAL A 29 0.51 6.15 7.15
N LYS A 30 1.61 5.40 7.17
CA LYS A 30 2.48 5.26 6.01
C LYS A 30 1.95 4.15 5.12
N VAL A 31 1.77 4.47 3.83
CA VAL A 31 1.35 3.52 2.81
C VAL A 31 2.32 3.59 1.65
N VAL A 32 2.77 2.43 1.19
CA VAL A 32 3.71 2.31 0.07
C VAL A 32 3.06 1.43 -0.99
N MET A 33 2.86 1.98 -2.18
CA MET A 33 2.39 1.19 -3.32
C MET A 33 3.55 0.37 -3.87
N VAL A 34 3.33 -0.92 -4.06
CA VAL A 34 4.35 -1.85 -4.54
C VAL A 34 3.82 -2.62 -5.76
N GLY A 35 4.65 -3.47 -6.33
CA GLY A 35 4.25 -4.34 -7.43
C GLY A 35 4.13 -3.62 -8.77
N SER A 36 3.34 -4.19 -9.68
CA SER A 36 3.27 -3.74 -11.07
C SER A 36 2.73 -2.32 -11.23
N GLN A 37 1.83 -1.88 -10.37
CA GLN A 37 1.30 -0.51 -10.41
C GLN A 37 2.38 0.51 -10.06
N ALA A 38 3.25 0.19 -9.12
CA ALA A 38 4.38 1.06 -8.75
C ALA A 38 5.43 1.12 -9.85
N ARG A 39 5.72 -0.02 -10.49
CA ARG A 39 6.68 -0.09 -11.59
C ARG A 39 6.14 0.50 -12.90
N GLY A 40 4.82 0.58 -13.04
CA GLY A 40 4.18 1.07 -14.26
C GLY A 40 4.00 0.02 -15.35
N ASP A 41 4.22 -1.26 -15.04
CA ASP A 41 4.01 -2.36 -16.00
C ASP A 41 2.71 -3.11 -15.76
N ALA A 42 1.80 -2.54 -14.95
CA ALA A 42 0.51 -3.12 -14.68
C ALA A 42 -0.38 -3.15 -15.93
N LYS A 43 -1.13 -4.23 -16.05
CA LYS A 43 -2.20 -4.34 -17.03
C LYS A 43 -3.50 -3.77 -16.45
N SER A 44 -4.53 -3.62 -17.29
CA SER A 44 -5.80 -3.02 -16.87
C SER A 44 -6.50 -3.78 -15.74
N ASP A 45 -6.25 -5.09 -15.63
CA ASP A 45 -6.84 -5.96 -14.60
C ASP A 45 -5.87 -6.26 -13.44
N SER A 46 -4.69 -5.63 -13.42
CA SER A 46 -3.73 -5.85 -12.35
C SER A 46 -4.23 -5.27 -11.03
N ASP A 47 -4.01 -6.02 -9.95
CA ASP A 47 -4.31 -5.55 -8.59
C ASP A 47 -3.40 -4.39 -8.20
N ILE A 48 -3.87 -3.60 -7.24
CA ILE A 48 -3.07 -2.56 -6.61
C ILE A 48 -2.60 -3.13 -5.28
N ASP A 49 -1.29 -3.23 -5.09
CA ASP A 49 -0.70 -3.80 -3.88
C ASP A 49 -0.17 -2.69 -2.99
N LEU A 50 -0.67 -2.63 -1.77
CA LEU A 50 -0.28 -1.60 -0.80
C LEU A 50 0.35 -2.25 0.43
N LEU A 51 1.56 -1.81 0.76
CA LEU A 51 2.18 -2.09 2.04
C LEU A 51 1.72 -1.01 3.02
N VAL A 52 1.04 -1.41 4.08
CA VAL A 52 0.41 -0.49 5.02
C VAL A 52 1.04 -0.69 6.40
N PHE A 53 1.62 0.39 6.94
CA PHE A 53 2.27 0.36 8.25
C PHE A 53 1.24 0.73 9.32
N LEU A 54 0.83 -0.26 10.09
CA LEU A 54 -0.21 -0.13 11.11
C LEU A 54 0.40 -0.01 12.51
N PRO A 55 -0.32 0.61 13.46
CA PRO A 55 0.16 0.69 14.85
C PRO A 55 0.39 -0.68 15.49
N SER A 56 -0.41 -1.68 15.10
CA SER A 56 -0.26 -3.06 15.55
C SER A 56 -0.80 -3.99 14.49
N LEU A 57 -0.46 -5.28 14.59
CA LEU A 57 -0.99 -6.32 13.69
C LEU A 57 -2.16 -7.07 14.31
N GLU A 58 -2.88 -6.44 15.24
CA GLU A 58 -4.12 -7.00 15.76
C GLU A 58 -5.15 -7.14 14.63
N SER A 59 -6.00 -8.17 14.74
CA SER A 59 -7.01 -8.46 13.71
C SER A 59 -7.87 -7.25 13.37
N SER A 60 -8.26 -6.46 14.39
CA SER A 60 -9.07 -5.26 14.18
C SER A 60 -8.41 -4.24 13.27
N MET A 61 -7.10 -4.05 13.40
CA MET A 61 -6.32 -3.13 12.55
C MET A 61 -6.22 -3.64 11.13
N ILE A 62 -5.94 -4.93 10.98
CA ILE A 62 -5.82 -5.55 9.66
C ILE A 62 -7.17 -5.51 8.93
N TYR A 63 -8.27 -5.83 9.62
CA TYR A 63 -9.61 -5.77 9.04
C TYR A 63 -9.97 -4.34 8.63
N LEU A 64 -9.68 -3.36 9.47
CA LEU A 64 -9.95 -1.97 9.14
C LEU A 64 -9.25 -1.55 7.84
N ALA A 65 -7.95 -1.85 7.74
CA ALA A 65 -7.17 -1.51 6.55
C ALA A 65 -7.70 -2.24 5.32
N SER A 66 -8.02 -3.52 5.45
CA SER A 66 -8.54 -4.33 4.35
C SER A 66 -9.92 -3.85 3.90
N ASP A 67 -10.81 -3.51 4.83
CA ASP A 67 -12.15 -3.01 4.53
C ASP A 67 -12.08 -1.67 3.79
N ILE A 68 -11.24 -0.77 4.24
CA ILE A 68 -11.07 0.53 3.57
C ILE A 68 -10.52 0.34 2.15
N ALA A 69 -9.51 -0.50 2.00
CA ALA A 69 -8.92 -0.79 0.69
C ALA A 69 -9.97 -1.42 -0.24
N TRP A 70 -10.78 -2.34 0.29
CA TRP A 70 -11.84 -2.99 -0.48
C TRP A 70 -12.88 -1.97 -0.96
N GLU A 71 -13.34 -1.10 -0.08
CA GLU A 71 -14.34 -0.07 -0.43
C GLU A 71 -13.81 0.89 -1.49
N VAL A 72 -12.58 1.39 -1.34
CA VAL A 72 -11.96 2.28 -2.32
C VAL A 72 -11.83 1.59 -3.66
N GLY A 73 -11.39 0.34 -3.63
CA GLY A 73 -11.25 -0.45 -4.87
C GLY A 73 -12.58 -0.73 -5.53
N LEU A 74 -13.60 -1.08 -4.76
CA LEU A 74 -14.93 -1.38 -5.29
C LEU A 74 -15.51 -0.21 -6.08
N ASP A 75 -15.41 1.00 -5.53
CA ASP A 75 -15.89 2.20 -6.21
C ASP A 75 -15.17 2.46 -7.53
N ALA A 76 -13.93 2.05 -7.63
CA ALA A 76 -13.10 2.27 -8.82
C ALA A 76 -13.05 1.06 -9.77
N GLY A 77 -13.69 -0.04 -9.42
CA GLY A 77 -13.63 -1.28 -10.20
C GLY A 77 -12.25 -1.93 -10.16
N LYS A 78 -11.53 -1.80 -9.04
CA LYS A 78 -10.18 -2.34 -8.84
C LYS A 78 -10.12 -3.18 -7.59
N VAL A 79 -9.20 -4.15 -7.58
CA VAL A 79 -8.86 -4.91 -6.37
C VAL A 79 -7.63 -4.26 -5.75
N ILE A 80 -7.75 -3.88 -4.49
CA ILE A 80 -6.64 -3.33 -3.72
C ILE A 80 -6.29 -4.32 -2.62
N SER A 81 -5.09 -4.87 -2.67
CA SER A 81 -4.58 -5.84 -1.70
C SER A 81 -3.72 -5.13 -0.68
N VAL A 82 -3.92 -5.45 0.59
CA VAL A 82 -3.16 -4.86 1.70
C VAL A 82 -2.17 -5.88 2.22
N VAL A 83 -0.90 -5.49 2.28
CA VAL A 83 0.14 -6.22 3.00
C VAL A 83 0.38 -5.44 4.30
N PRO A 84 -0.08 -5.96 5.44
CA PRO A 84 0.08 -5.24 6.69
C PRO A 84 1.49 -5.40 7.25
N ALA A 85 2.01 -4.33 7.84
CA ALA A 85 3.27 -4.34 8.55
C ALA A 85 3.12 -3.48 9.79
N GLU A 86 3.85 -3.82 10.86
CA GLU A 86 3.87 -2.96 12.02
C GLU A 86 4.85 -1.82 11.78
N LYS A 87 4.44 -0.60 12.14
CA LYS A 87 5.21 0.61 11.84
C LYS A 87 6.64 0.60 12.40
N ASN A 88 6.87 -0.12 13.50
CA ASN A 88 8.18 -0.16 14.15
C ASN A 88 9.08 -1.30 13.66
N GLU A 89 8.58 -2.17 12.78
CA GLU A 89 9.34 -3.32 12.30
C GLU A 89 10.15 -3.03 11.05
N TRP A 90 10.00 -1.87 10.45
CA TRP A 90 10.67 -1.53 9.20
C TRP A 90 12.18 -1.73 9.26
N LYS A 91 12.81 -1.23 10.33
CA LYS A 91 14.28 -1.32 10.48
C LYS A 91 14.73 -2.77 10.62
N ARG A 92 14.01 -3.56 11.42
CA ARG A 92 14.35 -4.96 11.64
C ARG A 92 14.24 -5.79 10.37
N LEU A 93 13.23 -5.51 9.54
CA LEU A 93 12.94 -6.28 8.34
C LEU A 93 13.62 -5.72 7.09
N SER A 94 14.35 -4.61 7.20
CA SER A 94 14.93 -3.92 6.05
C SER A 94 15.96 -4.74 5.28
N ALA A 95 16.54 -5.78 5.91
CA ALA A 95 17.49 -6.68 5.25
C ALA A 95 16.81 -7.80 4.45
N SER A 96 15.50 -8.01 4.61
CA SER A 96 14.81 -9.07 3.87
C SER A 96 14.70 -8.74 2.38
N PRO A 97 14.68 -9.77 1.50
CA PRO A 97 14.54 -9.51 0.06
C PRO A 97 13.28 -8.73 -0.29
N PHE A 98 12.16 -8.99 0.41
CA PHE A 98 10.90 -8.28 0.19
C PHE A 98 11.06 -6.77 0.47
N TYR A 99 11.61 -6.43 1.63
CA TYR A 99 11.76 -5.02 2.01
C TYR A 99 12.81 -4.31 1.16
N ARG A 100 13.84 -5.02 0.69
CA ARG A 100 14.77 -4.44 -0.27
C ARG A 100 14.08 -4.10 -1.60
N ALA A 101 13.20 -4.99 -2.08
CA ALA A 101 12.41 -4.73 -3.28
C ALA A 101 11.47 -3.53 -3.07
N VAL A 102 10.84 -3.42 -1.89
CA VAL A 102 9.99 -2.28 -1.55
C VAL A 102 10.77 -0.97 -1.60
N LYS A 103 11.98 -0.94 -1.05
CA LYS A 103 12.83 0.24 -1.11
C LYS A 103 13.19 0.64 -2.54
N ARG A 104 13.44 -0.35 -3.40
CA ARG A 104 13.86 -0.11 -4.78
C ARG A 104 12.70 0.31 -5.68
N GLU A 105 11.52 -0.29 -5.50
CA GLU A 105 10.39 -0.15 -6.42
C GLU A 105 9.17 0.53 -5.81
N GLY A 106 9.06 0.57 -4.50
CA GLY A 106 7.88 1.09 -3.82
C GLY A 106 7.75 2.60 -3.93
N ILE A 107 6.50 3.06 -3.97
CA ILE A 107 6.17 4.48 -4.03
C ILE A 107 5.39 4.84 -2.76
N ALA A 108 5.97 5.68 -1.92
CA ALA A 108 5.26 6.22 -0.76
C ALA A 108 4.17 7.19 -1.24
N VAL A 109 2.96 7.01 -0.75
CA VAL A 109 1.84 7.84 -1.14
C VAL A 109 1.34 8.73 0.00
#